data_428e0379440dd5c140db786fd510283e
#
_entry.id   428e0379440dd5c140db786fd510283e
#
_cell.length_a   1.000
_cell.length_b   1.000
_cell.length_c   1.000
_cell.angle_alpha   90.00
_cell.angle_beta   90.00
_cell.angle_gamma   90.00
#
_symmetry.space_group_name_H-M   'P 1'
#
loop_
_entity.id
_entity.type
_entity.pdbx_description
1 polymer ?
#
loop_
_entity_poly.entity_id
_entity_poly.type
_entity_poly.pdbx_seq_one_letter_code
_entity_poly.pdbx_strand_id
1 'polypeptide(L)'
;MDQETAQRLYAEGAFLVFLGVPEGTEFGIDYNTWEVGPLFKGIKMIPPGMHFVHFSAVRGCGGKPGGKAEGSGPKSSGAGDRGPWGRETGPRTGFFHEFGKRELLVRKWDVGMEDAASEEVASDEVERIRASLKDLDRNLAPYPYDTLRRWVSLSGHVTGSVAARLLPLSGRVCAFAEMEPETPSSNSQQRLALNLPRNDTECSSLQEGEARLPIMKQRPGTEIRFSELPQHPFPLGASPADVTRHSLDRSLALDALLARHYPQDEHGILGELQFAFVCFLLGGVYDAFEQWKRLLALLCGSEAAALSRPRLYRDLIPVLYHQLNEVPRDFFVDIVTRDNFLTSTLQVFFSILSGADVERSLHQRAAMFKQHLTRKFRWDFDAEPEDCAPVLVVLPDGVVLPDGVVLG
;
A
#
# COMPACT_ATOMS: atom_id res chain seq x y z
N MET A 1 23.09 11.30 18.26
CA MET A 1 23.27 9.96 18.90
C MET A 1 24.61 9.97 19.61
N ASP A 2 24.68 9.57 20.88
CA ASP A 2 25.94 9.46 21.61
C ASP A 2 26.71 8.19 21.18
N GLN A 3 28.02 8.15 21.49
CA GLN A 3 28.91 7.10 21.01
C GLN A 3 28.56 5.71 21.61
N GLU A 4 28.14 5.66 22.86
CA GLU A 4 27.77 4.40 23.55
C GLU A 4 26.52 3.78 22.92
N THR A 5 25.51 4.60 22.68
CA THR A 5 24.29 4.18 21.98
C THR A 5 24.61 3.70 20.57
N ALA A 6 25.45 4.42 19.82
CA ALA A 6 25.85 4.03 18.47
C ALA A 6 26.58 2.67 18.47
N GLN A 7 27.49 2.42 19.42
CA GLN A 7 28.19 1.13 19.55
C GLN A 7 27.21 -0.02 19.88
N ARG A 8 26.26 0.22 20.79
CA ARG A 8 25.23 -0.78 21.13
C ARG A 8 24.37 -1.13 19.92
N LEU A 9 23.86 -0.11 19.19
CA LEU A 9 23.04 -0.30 18.00
C LEU A 9 23.82 -1.01 16.89
N TYR A 10 25.10 -0.73 16.76
CA TYR A 10 25.96 -1.45 15.80
C TYR A 10 26.16 -2.92 16.21
N ALA A 11 26.33 -3.18 17.51
CA ALA A 11 26.56 -4.53 18.01
C ALA A 11 25.30 -5.41 17.99
N GLU A 12 24.12 -4.82 18.16
CA GLU A 12 22.84 -5.56 18.23
C GLU A 12 22.00 -5.48 16.96
N GLY A 13 22.19 -4.44 16.15
CA GLY A 13 21.44 -4.22 14.92
C GLY A 13 21.79 -5.18 13.81
N ALA A 14 20.86 -5.34 12.87
CA ALA A 14 21.06 -6.10 11.66
C ALA A 14 21.73 -5.28 10.57
N PHE A 15 22.17 -5.97 9.52
CA PHE A 15 22.83 -5.41 8.35
C PHE A 15 22.12 -5.88 7.08
N LEU A 16 21.86 -4.95 6.19
CA LEU A 16 21.47 -5.24 4.82
C LEU A 16 22.64 -4.84 3.92
N VAL A 17 23.27 -5.80 3.27
CA VAL A 17 24.27 -5.55 2.23
C VAL A 17 23.60 -5.74 0.88
N PHE A 18 23.59 -4.68 0.07
CA PHE A 18 22.95 -4.70 -1.25
C PHE A 18 24.00 -4.32 -2.31
N LEU A 19 24.51 -5.34 -2.98
CA LEU A 19 25.64 -5.21 -3.89
C LEU A 19 25.17 -4.80 -5.29
N GLY A 20 25.94 -3.91 -5.92
CA GLY A 20 25.75 -3.56 -7.32
C GLY A 20 24.62 -2.55 -7.60
N VAL A 21 24.03 -1.93 -6.58
CA VAL A 21 23.02 -0.88 -6.78
C VAL A 21 23.64 0.27 -7.55
N PRO A 22 23.09 0.68 -8.71
CA PRO A 22 23.61 1.77 -9.51
C PRO A 22 23.54 3.11 -8.78
N GLU A 23 24.52 3.97 -9.04
CA GLU A 23 24.51 5.35 -8.58
C GLU A 23 23.26 6.07 -9.08
N GLY A 24 22.63 6.89 -8.21
CA GLY A 24 21.42 7.63 -8.52
C GLY A 24 20.13 6.85 -8.29
N THR A 25 20.19 5.53 -8.01
CA THR A 25 18.99 4.76 -7.63
C THR A 25 18.35 5.39 -6.39
N GLU A 26 17.04 5.59 -6.42
CA GLU A 26 16.27 5.86 -5.20
C GLU A 26 16.23 4.59 -4.36
N PHE A 27 16.73 4.64 -3.14
CA PHE A 27 16.75 3.52 -2.22
C PHE A 27 16.21 3.94 -0.85
N GLY A 28 15.41 3.11 -0.24
CA GLY A 28 14.80 3.43 1.05
C GLY A 28 14.65 2.23 1.96
N ILE A 29 14.51 2.53 3.23
CA ILE A 29 14.03 1.60 4.25
C ILE A 29 12.96 2.32 5.07
N ASP A 30 11.82 1.65 5.24
CA ASP A 30 10.67 2.19 5.96
C ASP A 30 10.26 3.58 5.42
N TYR A 31 10.32 4.59 6.25
CA TYR A 31 9.89 5.96 5.92
C TYR A 31 10.93 6.78 5.16
N ASN A 32 12.16 6.34 5.10
CA ASN A 32 13.25 7.13 4.56
C ASN A 32 13.67 6.64 3.20
N THR A 33 13.81 7.57 2.28
CA THR A 33 14.27 7.37 0.92
C THR A 33 15.36 8.37 0.60
N TRP A 34 16.41 7.95 -0.08
CA TRP A 34 17.50 8.78 -0.54
C TRP A 34 18.07 8.28 -1.87
N GLU A 35 18.72 9.16 -2.59
CA GLU A 35 19.48 8.83 -3.80
C GLU A 35 20.84 8.27 -3.40
N VAL A 36 21.21 7.09 -3.90
CA VAL A 36 22.46 6.43 -3.52
C VAL A 36 23.63 6.94 -4.35
N GLY A 37 24.76 7.13 -3.67
CA GLY A 37 26.04 7.44 -4.33
C GLY A 37 26.79 6.18 -4.77
N PRO A 38 27.96 6.37 -5.47
CA PRO A 38 28.72 5.27 -6.08
C PRO A 38 29.34 4.28 -5.07
N LEU A 39 29.46 4.69 -3.81
CA LEU A 39 30.05 3.86 -2.76
C LEU A 39 29.01 3.13 -1.90
N PHE A 40 27.73 3.32 -2.16
CA PHE A 40 26.67 2.68 -1.38
C PHE A 40 26.72 1.16 -1.50
N LYS A 41 26.63 0.49 -0.35
CA LYS A 41 26.65 -0.98 -0.25
C LYS A 41 25.53 -1.53 0.62
N GLY A 42 24.69 -0.67 1.20
CA GLY A 42 23.57 -1.11 2.02
C GLY A 42 23.34 -0.29 3.28
N ILE A 43 22.68 -0.91 4.26
CA ILE A 43 22.25 -0.27 5.51
C ILE A 43 22.78 -1.08 6.69
N LYS A 44 23.22 -0.37 7.74
CA LYS A 44 23.66 -0.96 9.01
C LYS A 44 22.81 -0.51 10.17
N MET A 45 22.92 -1.21 11.29
CA MET A 45 22.24 -0.86 12.54
C MET A 45 20.71 -0.92 12.40
N ILE A 46 20.18 -1.86 11.60
CA ILE A 46 18.73 -2.02 11.45
C ILE A 46 18.18 -2.64 12.75
N PRO A 47 17.15 -2.02 13.39
CA PRO A 47 16.56 -2.61 14.58
C PRO A 47 15.89 -3.95 14.26
N PRO A 48 15.82 -4.91 15.18
CA PRO A 48 15.06 -6.14 14.98
C PRO A 48 13.57 -5.84 14.79
N GLY A 49 12.94 -6.55 13.86
CA GLY A 49 11.51 -6.45 13.55
C GLY A 49 11.23 -6.43 12.06
N MET A 50 9.97 -6.18 11.71
CA MET A 50 9.53 -6.09 10.32
C MET A 50 9.93 -4.75 9.72
N HIS A 51 10.59 -4.79 8.56
CA HIS A 51 11.00 -3.61 7.80
C HIS A 51 10.61 -3.74 6.34
N PHE A 52 10.37 -2.60 5.69
CA PHE A 52 10.09 -2.51 4.26
C PHE A 52 11.24 -1.82 3.55
N VAL A 53 11.98 -2.57 2.74
CA VAL A 53 13.05 -2.06 1.88
C VAL A 53 12.49 -1.82 0.50
N HIS A 54 12.74 -0.64 -0.06
CA HIS A 54 12.21 -0.28 -1.37
C HIS A 54 13.20 0.52 -2.19
N PHE A 55 13.05 0.48 -3.50
CA PHE A 55 13.93 1.17 -4.44
C PHE A 55 13.20 1.46 -5.75
N SER A 56 13.73 2.44 -6.49
CA SER A 56 13.30 2.78 -7.85
C SER A 56 14.54 3.02 -8.70
N ALA A 57 14.66 2.33 -9.83
CA ALA A 57 15.72 2.58 -10.79
C ALA A 57 15.53 3.97 -11.43
N VAL A 58 16.64 4.69 -11.69
CA VAL A 58 16.60 5.96 -12.41
C VAL A 58 16.72 5.69 -13.89
N ARG A 59 15.72 6.09 -14.68
CA ARG A 59 15.78 6.02 -16.14
C ARG A 59 16.92 6.91 -16.65
N GLY A 60 17.87 6.32 -17.34
CA GLY A 60 18.96 7.05 -18.00
C GLY A 60 20.39 6.67 -17.62
N CYS A 61 20.62 5.76 -16.68
CA CYS A 61 21.96 5.27 -16.34
C CYS A 61 22.48 4.14 -17.24
N GLY A 62 21.75 3.74 -18.29
CA GLY A 62 22.14 2.74 -19.28
C GLY A 62 23.01 3.29 -20.43
N GLY A 63 23.86 4.29 -20.17
CA GLY A 63 24.84 4.77 -21.13
C GLY A 63 26.03 3.82 -21.22
N LYS A 64 26.19 3.11 -22.34
CA LYS A 64 27.41 2.36 -22.68
C LYS A 64 28.63 3.26 -22.46
N PRO A 65 29.73 2.82 -21.82
CA PRO A 65 30.98 3.55 -21.80
C PRO A 65 31.61 3.47 -23.20
N GLY A 66 31.51 4.54 -23.96
CA GLY A 66 32.21 4.63 -25.24
C GLY A 66 31.43 5.26 -26.38
N GLY A 67 31.05 6.50 -26.26
CA GLY A 67 30.60 7.33 -27.37
C GLY A 67 31.02 8.76 -27.15
N LYS A 68 32.10 9.21 -27.85
CA LYS A 68 32.46 10.62 -27.92
C LYS A 68 31.31 11.37 -28.59
N ALA A 69 30.63 12.25 -27.84
CA ALA A 69 29.71 13.24 -28.40
C ALA A 69 30.53 14.50 -28.73
N GLU A 70 30.87 14.66 -29.99
CA GLU A 70 31.21 15.97 -30.58
C GLU A 70 29.89 16.61 -31.04
N GLY A 71 29.56 17.77 -30.50
CA GLY A 71 28.39 18.51 -30.87
C GLY A 71 28.20 19.77 -30.03
N SER A 72 28.90 20.83 -30.40
CA SER A 72 28.80 22.18 -29.85
C SER A 72 27.42 22.80 -30.16
N GLY A 73 26.58 23.02 -29.14
CA GLY A 73 25.39 23.88 -29.20
C GLY A 73 25.36 24.84 -28.00
N PRO A 74 24.82 26.06 -28.11
CA PRO A 74 25.04 27.13 -27.17
C PRO A 74 24.34 26.89 -25.81
N LYS A 75 25.09 27.14 -24.74
CA LYS A 75 24.61 27.13 -23.36
C LYS A 75 23.58 28.25 -23.14
N SER A 76 22.31 27.90 -22.99
CA SER A 76 21.33 28.79 -22.40
C SER A 76 21.37 28.65 -20.88
N SER A 77 21.85 29.68 -20.21
CA SER A 77 21.74 29.88 -18.77
C SER A 77 20.30 30.24 -18.43
N GLY A 78 19.52 29.24 -18.04
CA GLY A 78 18.21 29.42 -17.45
C GLY A 78 18.10 28.50 -16.26
N ALA A 79 18.10 29.07 -15.04
CA ALA A 79 17.67 28.38 -13.84
C ALA A 79 16.18 28.08 -13.98
N GLY A 80 15.85 27.02 -14.72
CA GLY A 80 14.49 26.52 -14.89
C GLY A 80 14.01 25.87 -13.60
N ASP A 81 12.93 26.40 -13.14
CA ASP A 81 12.00 25.91 -12.13
C ASP A 81 11.89 24.36 -12.21
N ARG A 82 12.53 23.66 -11.27
CA ARG A 82 12.36 22.24 -11.09
C ARG A 82 11.06 22.04 -10.34
N GLY A 83 9.98 21.84 -11.10
CA GLY A 83 8.73 21.39 -10.55
C GLY A 83 8.92 20.13 -9.68
N PRO A 84 7.94 19.78 -8.82
CA PRO A 84 8.03 18.67 -7.85
C PRO A 84 8.21 17.28 -8.48
N TRP A 85 8.29 17.16 -9.80
CA TRP A 85 8.45 15.93 -10.60
C TRP A 85 9.85 15.81 -11.23
N GLY A 86 10.90 16.16 -10.48
CA GLY A 86 12.27 16.10 -10.97
C GLY A 86 12.81 14.67 -11.06
N ARG A 87 13.25 14.26 -12.23
CA ARG A 87 13.75 12.97 -12.72
C ARG A 87 12.67 11.89 -12.88
N GLU A 88 12.61 11.28 -14.04
CA GLU A 88 11.80 10.10 -14.29
C GLU A 88 12.41 8.90 -13.54
N THR A 89 11.87 8.60 -12.38
CA THR A 89 12.15 7.36 -11.65
C THR A 89 11.30 6.24 -12.23
N GLY A 90 11.84 5.04 -12.27
CA GLY A 90 11.10 3.83 -12.60
C GLY A 90 10.03 3.50 -11.56
N PRO A 91 9.26 2.43 -11.79
CA PRO A 91 8.31 1.95 -10.79
C PRO A 91 9.03 1.55 -9.50
N ARG A 92 8.38 1.84 -8.37
CA ARG A 92 8.92 1.45 -7.07
C ARG A 92 8.71 -0.04 -6.86
N THR A 93 9.79 -0.73 -6.47
CA THR A 93 9.79 -2.12 -6.06
C THR A 93 10.32 -2.21 -4.63
N GLY A 94 9.87 -3.21 -3.87
CA GLY A 94 10.34 -3.41 -2.51
C GLY A 94 10.05 -4.80 -2.00
N PHE A 95 10.54 -5.08 -0.81
CA PHE A 95 10.28 -6.33 -0.10
C PHE A 95 10.19 -6.08 1.41
N PHE A 96 9.36 -6.88 2.07
CA PHE A 96 9.34 -6.92 3.53
C PHE A 96 10.34 -7.97 4.02
N HIS A 97 11.02 -7.65 5.11
CA HIS A 97 11.91 -8.60 5.78
C HIS A 97 11.85 -8.39 7.31
N GLU A 98 11.74 -9.49 8.03
CA GLU A 98 11.78 -9.49 9.49
C GLU A 98 13.22 -9.70 9.94
N PHE A 99 13.91 -8.58 10.26
CA PHE A 99 15.29 -8.64 10.70
C PHE A 99 15.40 -9.16 12.12
N GLY A 100 16.24 -10.16 12.31
CA GLY A 100 16.70 -10.64 13.62
C GLY A 100 17.85 -9.80 14.16
N LYS A 101 18.18 -10.02 15.46
CA LYS A 101 19.38 -9.40 16.05
C LYS A 101 20.64 -9.91 15.34
N ARG A 102 21.54 -8.97 14.97
CA ARG A 102 22.85 -9.27 14.32
C ARG A 102 22.71 -10.04 13.00
N GLU A 103 21.55 -10.02 12.41
CA GLU A 103 21.33 -10.67 11.12
C GLU A 103 22.10 -9.93 10.02
N LEU A 104 22.61 -10.69 9.07
CA LEU A 104 23.19 -10.18 7.84
C LEU A 104 22.36 -10.68 6.67
N LEU A 105 21.59 -9.80 6.06
CA LEU A 105 20.90 -10.06 4.80
C LEU A 105 21.76 -9.52 3.65
N VAL A 106 22.04 -10.37 2.68
CA VAL A 106 22.78 -9.98 1.46
C VAL A 106 21.87 -10.11 0.25
N ARG A 107 21.81 -9.07 -0.55
CA ARG A 107 21.10 -9.01 -1.84
C ARG A 107 22.03 -8.48 -2.92
N LYS A 108 21.72 -8.82 -4.17
CA LYS A 108 22.41 -8.30 -5.35
C LYS A 108 21.44 -7.56 -6.25
N TRP A 109 21.94 -6.58 -6.95
CA TRP A 109 21.21 -5.87 -8.00
C TRP A 109 21.39 -6.60 -9.32
N ASP A 110 20.28 -6.82 -10.03
CA ASP A 110 20.27 -7.29 -11.40
C ASP A 110 20.17 -6.08 -12.34
N VAL A 111 21.24 -5.82 -13.05
CA VAL A 111 21.31 -4.66 -13.97
C VAL A 111 20.39 -4.84 -15.18
N GLY A 112 20.11 -6.08 -15.58
CA GLY A 112 19.24 -6.37 -16.74
C GLY A 112 17.77 -6.16 -16.43
N MET A 113 17.37 -6.47 -15.21
CA MET A 113 16.01 -6.29 -14.72
C MET A 113 15.79 -4.95 -14.03
N GLU A 114 16.85 -4.19 -13.74
CA GLU A 114 16.82 -2.96 -12.92
C GLU A 114 16.15 -3.18 -11.55
N ASP A 115 16.40 -4.32 -10.92
CA ASP A 115 15.73 -4.79 -9.71
C ASP A 115 16.69 -5.63 -8.83
N ALA A 116 16.21 -6.04 -7.66
CA ALA A 116 16.88 -7.04 -6.84
C ALA A 116 16.89 -8.39 -7.58
N ALA A 117 18.09 -9.02 -7.64
CA ALA A 117 18.19 -10.36 -8.21
C ALA A 117 17.31 -11.35 -7.46
N SER A 118 16.61 -12.19 -8.21
CA SER A 118 15.72 -13.23 -7.65
C SER A 118 16.51 -14.37 -6.99
N GLU A 119 17.78 -14.56 -7.39
CA GLU A 119 18.63 -15.60 -6.84
C GLU A 119 19.19 -15.21 -5.47
N GLU A 120 19.14 -16.15 -4.54
CA GLU A 120 19.79 -15.98 -3.25
C GLU A 120 21.31 -15.98 -3.41
N VAL A 121 21.99 -15.16 -2.61
CA VAL A 121 23.44 -15.11 -2.61
C VAL A 121 23.99 -16.38 -1.96
N ALA A 122 25.00 -16.99 -2.60
CA ALA A 122 25.61 -18.22 -2.10
C ALA A 122 26.16 -18.06 -0.68
N SER A 123 25.97 -19.07 0.16
CA SER A 123 26.38 -19.04 1.57
C SER A 123 27.85 -18.69 1.78
N ASP A 124 28.74 -19.17 0.92
CA ASP A 124 30.18 -18.86 0.98
C ASP A 124 30.46 -17.37 0.75
N GLU A 125 29.66 -16.74 -0.08
CA GLU A 125 29.78 -15.30 -0.35
C GLU A 125 29.22 -14.48 0.81
N VAL A 126 28.11 -14.92 1.41
CA VAL A 126 27.56 -14.30 2.63
C VAL A 126 28.59 -14.35 3.76
N GLU A 127 29.26 -15.48 3.97
CA GLU A 127 30.31 -15.61 5.01
C GLU A 127 31.54 -14.74 4.71
N ARG A 128 31.95 -14.62 3.44
CA ARG A 128 33.05 -13.70 3.05
C ARG A 128 32.67 -12.25 3.34
N ILE A 129 31.43 -11.85 3.02
CA ILE A 129 30.93 -10.51 3.31
C ILE A 129 30.86 -10.29 4.83
N ARG A 130 30.41 -11.28 5.59
CA ARG A 130 30.38 -11.23 7.06
C ARG A 130 31.79 -10.98 7.65
N ALA A 131 32.79 -11.66 7.13
CA ALA A 131 34.18 -11.47 7.56
C ALA A 131 34.73 -10.07 7.23
N SER A 132 34.30 -9.48 6.10
CA SER A 132 34.72 -8.16 5.64
C SER A 132 33.79 -7.01 6.04
N LEU A 133 32.80 -7.26 6.91
CA LEU A 133 31.78 -6.29 7.24
C LEU A 133 32.34 -4.98 7.85
N LYS A 134 33.43 -5.07 8.59
CA LYS A 134 34.13 -3.90 9.14
C LYS A 134 34.73 -3.00 8.04
N ASP A 135 35.22 -3.59 6.97
CA ASP A 135 35.80 -2.84 5.84
C ASP A 135 34.71 -2.15 5.02
N LEU A 136 33.50 -2.75 4.99
CA LEU A 136 32.33 -2.19 4.35
C LEU A 136 31.64 -1.10 5.17
N ASP A 137 31.96 -0.95 6.44
CA ASP A 137 31.23 -0.07 7.38
C ASP A 137 31.04 1.35 6.86
N ARG A 138 32.07 1.95 6.24
CA ARG A 138 32.02 3.30 5.66
C ARG A 138 31.07 3.44 4.46
N ASN A 139 30.71 2.32 3.84
CA ASN A 139 29.84 2.23 2.67
C ASN A 139 28.41 1.84 3.02
N LEU A 140 28.13 1.59 4.30
CA LEU A 140 26.81 1.25 4.83
C LEU A 140 26.19 2.49 5.48
N ALA A 141 25.01 2.89 5.00
CA ALA A 141 24.23 3.96 5.61
C ALA A 141 23.68 3.52 6.97
N PRO A 142 23.71 4.37 8.01
CA PRO A 142 23.06 4.04 9.27
C PRO A 142 21.54 4.07 9.13
N TYR A 143 20.84 3.15 9.81
CA TYR A 143 19.39 3.17 9.89
C TYR A 143 18.89 4.49 10.50
N PRO A 144 17.84 5.12 9.94
CA PRO A 144 17.30 6.41 10.40
C PRO A 144 16.39 6.24 11.61
N TYR A 145 16.95 6.23 12.82
CA TYR A 145 16.23 5.98 14.08
C TYR A 145 15.20 7.06 14.47
N ASP A 146 15.30 8.26 13.90
CA ASP A 146 14.36 9.36 14.10
C ASP A 146 12.96 9.03 13.64
N THR A 147 12.81 8.21 12.61
CA THR A 147 11.53 7.77 12.07
C THR A 147 11.05 6.40 12.60
N LEU A 148 11.85 5.71 13.42
CA LEU A 148 11.51 4.36 13.90
C LEU A 148 10.16 4.30 14.62
N ARG A 149 9.85 5.27 15.50
CA ARG A 149 8.55 5.29 16.20
C ARG A 149 7.38 5.38 15.26
N ARG A 150 7.52 6.21 14.23
CA ARG A 150 6.51 6.37 13.17
C ARG A 150 6.34 5.08 12.40
N TRP A 151 7.44 4.42 12.03
CA TRP A 151 7.41 3.12 11.37
C TRP A 151 6.69 2.05 12.20
N VAL A 152 7.09 1.86 13.45
CA VAL A 152 6.47 0.88 14.35
C VAL A 152 4.97 1.15 14.54
N SER A 153 4.55 2.41 14.58
CA SER A 153 3.12 2.76 14.67
C SER A 153 2.32 2.33 13.43
N LEU A 154 2.96 2.26 12.26
CA LEU A 154 2.31 1.86 11.00
C LEU A 154 2.44 0.37 10.69
N SER A 155 3.36 -0.34 11.33
CA SER A 155 3.68 -1.74 11.01
C SER A 155 3.61 -2.70 12.19
N GLY A 156 3.26 -2.22 13.37
CA GLY A 156 3.36 -2.99 14.62
C GLY A 156 2.54 -4.29 14.68
N HIS A 157 1.49 -4.41 13.87
CA HIS A 157 0.71 -5.66 13.71
C HIS A 157 1.13 -6.49 12.47
N VAL A 158 2.07 -6.01 11.66
CA VAL A 158 2.61 -6.77 10.52
C VAL A 158 3.65 -7.76 11.05
N THR A 159 3.17 -8.89 11.55
CA THR A 159 4.02 -9.99 12.02
C THR A 159 4.60 -10.78 10.85
N GLY A 160 5.65 -11.58 11.09
CA GLY A 160 6.22 -12.47 10.07
C GLY A 160 5.17 -13.42 9.47
N SER A 161 4.22 -13.93 10.27
CA SER A 161 3.12 -14.78 9.79
C SER A 161 2.14 -14.02 8.88
N VAL A 162 1.79 -12.79 9.23
CA VAL A 162 0.93 -11.92 8.39
C VAL A 162 1.65 -11.60 7.08
N ALA A 163 2.90 -11.17 7.14
CA ALA A 163 3.69 -10.86 5.95
C ALA A 163 3.86 -12.09 5.05
N ALA A 164 4.21 -13.26 5.59
CA ALA A 164 4.35 -14.50 4.82
C ALA A 164 3.05 -14.93 4.12
N ARG A 165 1.90 -14.63 4.71
CA ARG A 165 0.59 -14.91 4.09
C ARG A 165 0.28 -13.93 2.94
N LEU A 166 0.60 -12.65 3.10
CA LEU A 166 0.20 -11.58 2.19
C LEU A 166 1.17 -11.35 1.03
N LEU A 167 2.46 -11.55 1.27
CA LEU A 167 3.48 -11.31 0.26
C LEU A 167 3.23 -12.13 -1.01
N PRO A 168 3.49 -11.56 -2.19
CA PRO A 168 3.54 -12.30 -3.44
C PRO A 168 4.47 -13.51 -3.33
N LEU A 169 4.24 -14.55 -4.13
CA LEU A 169 5.14 -15.72 -4.19
C LEU A 169 6.54 -15.32 -4.67
N SER A 170 6.65 -14.25 -5.45
CA SER A 170 7.92 -13.64 -5.85
C SER A 170 8.68 -12.99 -4.68
N GLY A 171 8.04 -12.78 -3.53
CA GLY A 171 8.59 -12.06 -2.38
C GLY A 171 8.71 -10.54 -2.59
N ARG A 172 8.29 -10.02 -3.76
CA ARG A 172 8.44 -8.61 -4.15
C ARG A 172 7.09 -7.91 -4.20
N VAL A 173 7.08 -6.66 -3.78
CA VAL A 173 5.95 -5.74 -3.87
C VAL A 173 6.31 -4.70 -4.92
N CYS A 174 5.56 -4.67 -6.03
CA CYS A 174 5.79 -3.76 -7.14
C CYS A 174 4.64 -2.76 -7.26
N ALA A 175 4.97 -1.49 -7.55
CA ALA A 175 3.97 -0.42 -7.72
C ALA A 175 3.01 -0.70 -8.90
N PHE A 176 3.48 -1.41 -9.90
CA PHE A 176 2.68 -1.83 -11.05
C PHE A 176 2.59 -3.35 -11.13
N ALA A 177 1.44 -3.83 -11.61
CA ALA A 177 1.27 -5.25 -11.89
C ALA A 177 2.28 -5.71 -12.95
N GLU A 178 3.01 -6.79 -12.66
CA GLU A 178 3.86 -7.44 -13.65
C GLU A 178 2.95 -8.17 -14.64
N MET A 179 2.91 -7.71 -15.89
CA MET A 179 2.04 -8.25 -16.93
C MET A 179 2.83 -9.13 -17.88
N GLU A 180 2.19 -10.19 -18.34
CA GLU A 180 2.69 -11.05 -19.41
C GLU A 180 1.64 -11.22 -20.51
N PRO A 181 2.04 -11.35 -21.78
CA PRO A 181 1.07 -11.61 -22.83
C PRO A 181 0.42 -12.98 -22.61
N GLU A 182 -0.92 -13.02 -22.71
CA GLU A 182 -1.64 -14.28 -22.66
C GLU A 182 -1.21 -15.14 -23.86
N THR A 183 -0.60 -16.32 -23.56
CA THR A 183 -0.24 -17.26 -24.63
C THR A 183 -1.52 -17.71 -25.30
N PRO A 184 -1.65 -17.53 -26.63
CA PRO A 184 -2.86 -17.89 -27.31
C PRO A 184 -3.14 -19.40 -27.12
N SER A 185 -4.26 -19.73 -26.48
CA SER A 185 -4.79 -21.07 -26.53
C SER A 185 -5.00 -21.46 -28.02
N SER A 186 -4.94 -22.73 -28.35
CA SER A 186 -4.96 -23.26 -29.71
C SER A 186 -6.05 -22.68 -30.65
N ASN A 187 -7.10 -22.09 -30.10
CA ASN A 187 -8.15 -21.39 -30.86
C ASN A 187 -7.75 -19.95 -31.28
N SER A 188 -6.76 -19.34 -30.63
CA SER A 188 -6.26 -18.02 -31.05
C SER A 188 -5.10 -18.12 -32.04
N GLN A 189 -4.47 -19.29 -32.21
CA GLN A 189 -3.50 -19.51 -33.29
C GLN A 189 -4.16 -19.39 -34.68
N GLN A 190 -5.47 -19.66 -34.81
CA GLN A 190 -6.21 -19.37 -36.02
C GLN A 190 -6.40 -17.89 -36.34
N ARG A 191 -6.38 -17.01 -35.33
CA ARG A 191 -6.43 -15.55 -35.55
C ARG A 191 -5.06 -14.96 -35.92
N LEU A 192 -3.98 -15.55 -35.46
CA LEU A 192 -2.61 -15.17 -35.82
C LEU A 192 -2.19 -15.72 -37.20
N ALA A 193 -2.86 -16.79 -37.70
CA ALA A 193 -2.65 -17.34 -39.02
C ALA A 193 -3.30 -16.52 -40.16
N LEU A 194 -4.14 -15.56 -39.86
CA LEU A 194 -4.52 -14.50 -40.78
C LEU A 194 -3.32 -13.57 -40.90
N ASN A 195 -2.44 -13.86 -41.84
CA ASN A 195 -1.32 -13.03 -42.30
C ASN A 195 -1.76 -11.56 -42.52
N LEU A 196 -1.90 -10.81 -41.47
CA LEU A 196 -1.95 -9.35 -41.58
C LEU A 196 -0.49 -8.91 -41.81
N PRO A 197 -0.22 -8.25 -42.95
CA PRO A 197 1.12 -7.76 -43.22
C PRO A 197 1.54 -6.82 -42.08
N ARG A 198 2.79 -7.00 -41.62
CA ARG A 198 3.46 -6.01 -40.78
C ARG A 198 3.70 -4.73 -41.60
N ASN A 199 2.64 -4.06 -41.91
CA ASN A 199 2.76 -2.68 -42.43
C ASN A 199 2.57 -1.76 -41.24
N ASP A 200 3.52 -0.85 -41.05
CA ASP A 200 3.46 0.30 -40.15
C ASP A 200 2.34 1.28 -40.56
N THR A 201 1.18 0.76 -40.92
CA THR A 201 0.03 1.55 -41.35
C THR A 201 -0.67 2.05 -40.09
N GLU A 202 -0.82 3.35 -40.00
CA GLU A 202 -1.60 4.03 -38.98
C GLU A 202 -2.97 3.36 -38.82
N CYS A 203 -3.38 3.08 -37.57
CA CYS A 203 -4.70 2.52 -37.29
C CYS A 203 -5.76 3.53 -37.69
N SER A 204 -6.71 3.15 -38.52
CA SER A 204 -7.77 4.02 -39.02
C SER A 204 -8.85 4.32 -37.97
N SER A 205 -8.91 3.53 -36.89
CA SER A 205 -9.84 3.73 -35.79
C SER A 205 -9.26 3.23 -34.45
N LEU A 206 -9.78 3.79 -33.34
CA LEU A 206 -9.41 3.37 -31.98
C LEU A 206 -9.66 1.88 -31.75
N GLN A 207 -10.80 1.36 -32.22
CA GLN A 207 -11.17 -0.05 -32.11
C GLN A 207 -10.20 -0.98 -32.85
N GLU A 208 -9.67 -0.55 -34.00
CA GLU A 208 -8.67 -1.32 -34.73
C GLU A 208 -7.32 -1.32 -34.01
N GLY A 209 -6.96 -0.22 -33.37
CA GLY A 209 -5.78 -0.11 -32.50
C GLY A 209 -5.89 -1.01 -31.28
N GLU A 210 -7.02 -0.99 -30.59
CA GLU A 210 -7.29 -1.86 -29.42
C GLU A 210 -7.26 -3.34 -29.78
N ALA A 211 -7.81 -3.73 -30.94
CA ALA A 211 -7.80 -5.11 -31.41
C ALA A 211 -6.40 -5.66 -31.73
N ARG A 212 -5.42 -4.76 -31.96
CA ARG A 212 -4.01 -5.12 -32.21
C ARG A 212 -3.19 -5.26 -30.94
N LEU A 213 -3.68 -4.76 -29.80
CA LEU A 213 -2.97 -4.90 -28.53
C LEU A 213 -2.97 -6.36 -28.07
N PRO A 214 -1.85 -6.88 -27.55
CA PRO A 214 -1.84 -8.20 -26.95
C PRO A 214 -2.72 -8.20 -25.70
N ILE A 215 -3.50 -9.27 -25.52
CA ILE A 215 -4.21 -9.50 -24.27
C ILE A 215 -3.13 -9.77 -23.21
N MET A 216 -3.06 -8.90 -22.22
CA MET A 216 -2.11 -9.01 -21.11
C MET A 216 -2.82 -9.59 -19.90
N LYS A 217 -2.16 -10.50 -19.21
CA LYS A 217 -2.58 -10.99 -17.88
C LYS A 217 -1.48 -10.73 -16.88
N GLN A 218 -1.87 -10.62 -15.62
CA GLN A 218 -0.89 -10.50 -14.54
C GLN A 218 -0.09 -11.79 -14.43
N ARG A 219 1.24 -11.66 -14.28
CA ARG A 219 2.14 -12.79 -14.09
C ARG A 219 1.77 -13.52 -12.80
N PRO A 220 1.53 -14.83 -12.84
CA PRO A 220 1.17 -15.60 -11.64
C PRO A 220 2.23 -15.48 -10.54
N GLY A 221 1.79 -15.29 -9.31
CA GLY A 221 2.67 -15.20 -8.13
C GLY A 221 3.32 -13.83 -7.89
N THR A 222 2.93 -12.81 -8.67
CA THR A 222 3.38 -11.41 -8.45
C THR A 222 2.32 -10.56 -7.75
N GLU A 223 1.10 -11.07 -7.65
CA GLU A 223 0.00 -10.44 -6.93
C GLU A 223 0.17 -10.54 -5.41
N ILE A 224 -0.17 -9.47 -4.69
CA ILE A 224 -0.28 -9.50 -3.23
C ILE A 224 -1.50 -10.36 -2.87
N ARG A 225 -1.31 -11.32 -1.96
CA ARG A 225 -2.32 -12.31 -1.59
C ARG A 225 -3.26 -11.79 -0.51
N PHE A 226 -3.93 -10.67 -0.79
CA PHE A 226 -4.91 -10.09 0.13
C PHE A 226 -6.05 -11.06 0.47
N SER A 227 -6.65 -10.86 1.64
CA SER A 227 -7.86 -11.59 2.02
C SER A 227 -9.02 -11.21 1.10
N GLU A 228 -9.64 -12.23 0.52
CA GLU A 228 -10.86 -12.03 -0.25
C GLU A 228 -12.02 -11.72 0.70
N LEU A 229 -12.68 -10.58 0.47
CA LEU A 229 -13.90 -10.26 1.18
C LEU A 229 -15.06 -11.07 0.59
N PRO A 230 -15.98 -11.58 1.44
CA PRO A 230 -17.16 -12.28 0.94
C PRO A 230 -17.97 -11.38 0.01
N GLN A 231 -18.22 -11.84 -1.22
CA GLN A 231 -19.04 -11.10 -2.19
C GLN A 231 -20.50 -11.01 -1.73
N HIS A 232 -20.95 -12.04 -1.00
CA HIS A 232 -22.31 -12.13 -0.44
C HIS A 232 -22.19 -12.29 1.07
N PRO A 233 -22.32 -11.18 1.84
CA PRO A 233 -22.16 -11.21 3.29
C PRO A 233 -23.37 -11.81 4.04
N PHE A 234 -24.21 -12.56 3.36
CA PHE A 234 -25.43 -13.18 3.91
C PHE A 234 -25.51 -14.66 3.54
N PRO A 235 -26.17 -15.50 4.35
CA PRO A 235 -26.33 -16.93 4.08
C PRO A 235 -27.12 -17.19 2.79
N LEU A 236 -26.83 -18.31 2.10
CA LEU A 236 -27.60 -18.75 0.96
C LEU A 236 -29.08 -18.97 1.38
N GLY A 237 -30.01 -18.35 0.66
CA GLY A 237 -31.45 -18.41 0.97
C GLY A 237 -31.90 -17.44 2.04
N ALA A 238 -31.10 -16.45 2.41
CA ALA A 238 -31.47 -15.39 3.34
C ALA A 238 -32.72 -14.65 2.88
N SER A 239 -33.61 -14.29 3.84
CA SER A 239 -34.78 -13.46 3.56
C SER A 239 -34.34 -12.04 3.16
N PRO A 240 -35.19 -11.25 2.46
CA PRO A 240 -34.88 -9.84 2.16
C PRO A 240 -34.56 -9.02 3.41
N ALA A 241 -35.21 -9.30 4.54
CA ALA A 241 -34.91 -8.65 5.82
C ALA A 241 -33.53 -9.02 6.36
N ASP A 242 -33.11 -10.28 6.21
CA ASP A 242 -31.76 -10.70 6.62
C ASP A 242 -30.69 -10.11 5.69
N VAL A 243 -30.95 -10.04 4.38
CA VAL A 243 -30.06 -9.37 3.42
C VAL A 243 -29.83 -7.92 3.84
N THR A 244 -30.93 -7.19 4.15
CA THR A 244 -30.82 -5.81 4.62
C THR A 244 -30.03 -5.71 5.92
N ARG A 245 -30.34 -6.57 6.91
CA ARG A 245 -29.61 -6.59 8.19
C ARG A 245 -28.11 -6.79 8.00
N HIS A 246 -27.70 -7.78 7.21
CA HIS A 246 -26.29 -8.07 6.96
C HIS A 246 -25.59 -7.05 6.04
N SER A 247 -26.35 -6.26 5.30
CA SER A 247 -25.82 -5.12 4.54
C SER A 247 -25.53 -3.92 5.44
N LEU A 248 -26.34 -3.73 6.49
CA LEU A 248 -26.14 -2.69 7.50
C LEU A 248 -25.07 -3.07 8.52
N ASP A 249 -25.13 -4.30 9.07
CA ASP A 249 -24.11 -4.84 9.98
C ASP A 249 -23.23 -5.88 9.28
N ARG A 250 -21.97 -5.52 9.04
CA ARG A 250 -20.98 -6.34 8.33
C ARG A 250 -20.30 -7.40 9.20
N SER A 251 -20.75 -7.60 10.43
CA SER A 251 -20.11 -8.51 11.40
C SER A 251 -20.03 -9.94 10.89
N LEU A 252 -21.06 -10.44 10.18
CA LEU A 252 -21.03 -11.79 9.60
C LEU A 252 -19.91 -11.94 8.56
N ALA A 253 -19.70 -10.93 7.71
CA ALA A 253 -18.61 -10.93 6.74
C ALA A 253 -17.24 -10.87 7.42
N LEU A 254 -17.12 -10.08 8.49
CA LEU A 254 -15.90 -10.00 9.29
C LEU A 254 -15.61 -11.35 9.96
N ASP A 255 -16.60 -12.00 10.57
CA ASP A 255 -16.42 -13.31 11.19
C ASP A 255 -15.99 -14.38 10.19
N ALA A 256 -16.60 -14.39 9.00
CA ALA A 256 -16.19 -15.31 7.92
C ALA A 256 -14.76 -15.06 7.44
N LEU A 257 -14.36 -13.79 7.31
CA LEU A 257 -12.99 -13.43 6.94
C LEU A 257 -11.99 -13.86 8.01
N LEU A 258 -12.28 -13.56 9.29
CA LEU A 258 -11.42 -13.94 10.42
C LEU A 258 -11.29 -15.46 10.53
N ALA A 259 -12.39 -16.21 10.45
CA ALA A 259 -12.38 -17.67 10.50
C ALA A 259 -11.56 -18.29 9.35
N ARG A 260 -11.62 -17.70 8.16
CA ARG A 260 -10.91 -18.20 6.97
C ARG A 260 -9.41 -17.87 6.99
N HIS A 261 -9.06 -16.65 7.34
CA HIS A 261 -7.71 -16.12 7.14
C HIS A 261 -6.91 -15.92 8.44
N TYR A 262 -7.58 -15.77 9.57
CA TYR A 262 -6.98 -15.46 10.88
C TYR A 262 -7.55 -16.30 12.02
N PRO A 263 -7.68 -17.64 11.85
CA PRO A 263 -8.35 -18.48 12.86
C PRO A 263 -7.61 -18.56 14.20
N GLN A 264 -6.31 -18.25 14.22
CA GLN A 264 -5.46 -18.33 15.42
C GLN A 264 -5.32 -16.98 16.13
N ASP A 265 -5.37 -15.88 15.38
CA ASP A 265 -5.19 -14.52 15.91
C ASP A 265 -5.99 -13.52 15.09
N GLU A 266 -7.10 -13.07 15.65
CA GLU A 266 -7.96 -12.08 15.01
C GLU A 266 -7.27 -10.72 14.74
N HIS A 267 -6.20 -10.39 15.50
CA HIS A 267 -5.41 -9.17 15.25
C HIS A 267 -4.61 -9.21 13.95
N GLY A 268 -4.48 -10.38 13.33
CA GLY A 268 -3.89 -10.50 11.99
C GLY A 268 -4.58 -9.62 10.93
N ILE A 269 -5.89 -9.31 11.10
CA ILE A 269 -6.59 -8.37 10.21
C ILE A 269 -6.07 -6.95 10.34
N LEU A 270 -5.66 -6.52 11.56
CA LEU A 270 -5.00 -5.22 11.75
C LEU A 270 -3.63 -5.20 11.08
N GLY A 271 -2.93 -6.34 11.11
CA GLY A 271 -1.68 -6.53 10.37
C GLY A 271 -1.88 -6.40 8.86
N GLU A 272 -2.95 -7.00 8.29
CA GLU A 272 -3.27 -6.81 6.87
C GLU A 272 -3.65 -5.37 6.55
N LEU A 273 -4.43 -4.72 7.41
CA LEU A 273 -4.79 -3.31 7.25
C LEU A 273 -3.54 -2.41 7.23
N GLN A 274 -2.57 -2.67 8.11
CA GLN A 274 -1.30 -1.95 8.14
C GLN A 274 -0.42 -2.30 6.92
N PHE A 275 -0.33 -3.57 6.54
CA PHE A 275 0.41 -4.01 5.38
C PHE A 275 -0.11 -3.36 4.09
N ALA A 276 -1.42 -3.36 3.88
CA ALA A 276 -2.05 -2.72 2.73
C ALA A 276 -1.77 -1.22 2.69
N PHE A 277 -1.87 -0.54 3.86
CA PHE A 277 -1.56 0.88 3.95
C PHE A 277 -0.09 1.20 3.64
N VAL A 278 0.85 0.40 4.13
CA VAL A 278 2.29 0.56 3.84
C VAL A 278 2.60 0.30 2.37
N CYS A 279 2.05 -0.78 1.78
CA CYS A 279 2.21 -1.06 0.36
C CYS A 279 1.69 0.08 -0.52
N PHE A 280 0.59 0.71 -0.14
CA PHE A 280 0.08 1.90 -0.82
C PHE A 280 0.98 3.11 -0.60
N LEU A 281 1.22 3.49 0.66
CA LEU A 281 1.88 4.76 1.02
C LEU A 281 3.36 4.80 0.57
N LEU A 282 4.08 3.71 0.81
CA LEU A 282 5.52 3.60 0.56
C LEU A 282 5.82 2.82 -0.72
N GLY A 283 5.04 1.79 -1.03
CA GLY A 283 5.21 0.95 -2.21
C GLY A 283 4.57 1.53 -3.48
N GLY A 284 3.63 2.46 -3.37
CA GLY A 284 2.90 3.01 -4.51
C GLY A 284 1.90 2.05 -5.14
N VAL A 285 1.46 1.01 -4.44
CA VAL A 285 0.57 -0.04 -4.95
C VAL A 285 -0.89 0.39 -4.84
N TYR A 286 -1.55 0.62 -5.96
CA TYR A 286 -2.95 1.06 -5.97
C TYR A 286 -3.92 -0.01 -5.44
N ASP A 287 -3.73 -1.28 -5.80
CA ASP A 287 -4.59 -2.38 -5.33
C ASP A 287 -4.55 -2.53 -3.81
N ALA A 288 -3.42 -2.19 -3.19
CA ALA A 288 -3.29 -2.16 -1.74
C ALA A 288 -4.15 -1.05 -1.11
N PHE A 289 -4.29 0.10 -1.78
CA PHE A 289 -5.20 1.16 -1.34
C PHE A 289 -6.67 0.71 -1.41
N GLU A 290 -7.06 0.03 -2.48
CA GLU A 290 -8.41 -0.53 -2.62
C GLU A 290 -8.69 -1.58 -1.52
N GLN A 291 -7.74 -2.45 -1.22
CA GLN A 291 -7.88 -3.42 -0.14
C GLN A 291 -7.98 -2.73 1.23
N TRP A 292 -7.14 -1.72 1.48
CA TRP A 292 -7.22 -0.93 2.70
C TRP A 292 -8.60 -0.30 2.89
N LYS A 293 -9.19 0.31 1.86
CA LYS A 293 -10.54 0.86 1.89
C LYS A 293 -11.60 -0.20 2.22
N ARG A 294 -11.50 -1.37 1.58
CA ARG A 294 -12.43 -2.49 1.80
C ARG A 294 -12.37 -3.01 3.23
N LEU A 295 -11.16 -3.21 3.76
CA LEU A 295 -10.96 -3.65 5.15
C LEU A 295 -11.45 -2.59 6.15
N LEU A 296 -11.17 -1.31 5.88
CA LEU A 296 -11.64 -0.20 6.69
C LEU A 296 -13.17 -0.17 6.75
N ALA A 297 -13.83 -0.24 5.60
CA ALA A 297 -15.29 -0.26 5.51
C ALA A 297 -15.89 -1.49 6.21
N LEU A 298 -15.22 -2.65 6.13
CA LEU A 298 -15.65 -3.87 6.82
C LEU A 298 -15.57 -3.69 8.33
N LEU A 299 -14.42 -3.29 8.86
CA LEU A 299 -14.18 -3.09 10.29
C LEU A 299 -15.08 -2.00 10.88
N CYS A 300 -15.19 -0.88 10.19
CA CYS A 300 -15.98 0.27 10.67
C CYS A 300 -17.49 0.04 10.60
N GLY A 301 -17.97 -0.86 9.73
CA GLY A 301 -19.38 -1.19 9.58
C GLY A 301 -19.84 -2.46 10.30
N SER A 302 -19.05 -3.02 11.21
CA SER A 302 -19.36 -4.28 11.91
C SER A 302 -19.77 -4.01 13.36
N GLU A 303 -21.07 -3.73 13.57
CA GLU A 303 -21.63 -3.34 14.86
C GLU A 303 -21.55 -4.46 15.91
N ALA A 304 -22.07 -5.65 15.61
CA ALA A 304 -22.06 -6.77 16.53
C ALA A 304 -20.61 -7.22 16.87
N ALA A 305 -19.67 -7.09 15.92
CA ALA A 305 -18.27 -7.37 16.17
C ALA A 305 -17.62 -6.34 17.11
N ALA A 306 -17.99 -5.06 17.03
CA ALA A 306 -17.50 -4.04 17.94
C ALA A 306 -17.91 -4.31 19.41
N LEU A 307 -19.10 -4.87 19.61
CA LEU A 307 -19.59 -5.28 20.93
C LEU A 307 -18.93 -6.57 21.44
N SER A 308 -18.77 -7.57 20.56
CA SER A 308 -18.23 -8.90 20.94
C SER A 308 -16.71 -8.94 21.01
N ARG A 309 -15.99 -8.06 20.33
CA ARG A 309 -14.52 -8.03 20.20
C ARG A 309 -13.90 -6.68 20.63
N PRO A 310 -14.17 -6.18 21.84
CA PRO A 310 -13.73 -4.83 22.24
C PRO A 310 -12.20 -4.66 22.23
N ARG A 311 -11.43 -5.74 22.36
CA ARG A 311 -9.96 -5.71 22.28
C ARG A 311 -9.48 -5.37 20.88
N LEU A 312 -10.05 -6.02 19.86
CA LEU A 312 -9.72 -5.74 18.45
C LEU A 312 -9.98 -4.27 18.10
N TYR A 313 -11.12 -3.73 18.53
CA TYR A 313 -11.50 -2.34 18.24
C TYR A 313 -10.68 -1.32 19.04
N ARG A 314 -10.25 -1.66 20.25
CA ARG A 314 -9.30 -0.82 21.01
C ARG A 314 -7.96 -0.66 20.31
N ASP A 315 -7.49 -1.71 19.63
CA ASP A 315 -6.24 -1.70 18.90
C ASP A 315 -6.40 -1.16 17.47
N LEU A 316 -7.60 -1.24 16.88
CA LEU A 316 -7.93 -0.62 15.61
C LEU A 316 -7.82 0.92 15.67
N ILE A 317 -8.32 1.56 16.74
CA ILE A 317 -8.31 3.02 16.86
C ILE A 317 -6.90 3.62 16.75
N PRO A 318 -5.87 3.19 17.47
CA PRO A 318 -4.52 3.70 17.30
C PRO A 318 -3.93 3.38 15.91
N VAL A 319 -4.25 2.23 15.30
CA VAL A 319 -3.84 1.93 13.92
C VAL A 319 -4.39 2.98 12.97
N LEU A 320 -5.69 3.26 13.01
CA LEU A 320 -6.32 4.27 12.17
C LEU A 320 -5.79 5.69 12.48
N TYR A 321 -5.58 6.00 13.75
CA TYR A 321 -5.03 7.29 14.17
C TYR A 321 -3.67 7.55 13.50
N HIS A 322 -2.76 6.57 13.52
CA HIS A 322 -1.45 6.72 12.92
C HIS A 322 -1.52 6.76 11.40
N GLN A 323 -2.30 5.88 10.76
CA GLN A 323 -2.49 5.88 9.31
C GLN A 323 -3.06 7.21 8.80
N LEU A 324 -4.13 7.71 9.41
CA LEU A 324 -4.74 8.97 9.00
C LEU A 324 -3.88 10.19 9.32
N ASN A 325 -2.93 10.09 10.23
CA ASN A 325 -1.94 11.15 10.44
C ASN A 325 -0.92 11.27 9.31
N GLU A 326 -0.67 10.20 8.57
CA GLU A 326 0.24 10.20 7.42
C GLU A 326 -0.38 10.79 6.15
N VAL A 327 -1.70 10.84 6.09
CA VAL A 327 -2.41 11.29 4.89
C VAL A 327 -2.53 12.81 4.88
N PRO A 328 -2.18 13.49 3.77
CA PRO A 328 -2.42 14.91 3.58
C PRO A 328 -3.90 15.28 3.74
N ARG A 329 -4.19 16.52 4.16
CA ARG A 329 -5.56 16.95 4.42
C ARG A 329 -6.46 16.94 3.19
N ASP A 330 -5.87 17.15 2.04
CA ASP A 330 -6.51 17.27 0.74
C ASP A 330 -6.54 15.96 -0.06
N PHE A 331 -5.91 14.90 0.46
CA PHE A 331 -5.79 13.63 -0.27
C PHE A 331 -7.13 12.98 -0.60
N PHE A 332 -8.12 13.11 0.28
CA PHE A 332 -9.45 12.52 0.12
C PHE A 332 -10.51 13.52 -0.36
N VAL A 333 -10.09 14.74 -0.67
CA VAL A 333 -11.00 15.74 -1.25
C VAL A 333 -11.13 15.43 -2.73
N ASP A 334 -12.16 14.70 -3.09
CA ASP A 334 -12.56 14.58 -4.47
C ASP A 334 -13.27 15.89 -4.86
N ILE A 335 -12.75 16.55 -5.88
CA ILE A 335 -13.30 17.82 -6.40
C ILE A 335 -14.70 17.59 -7.02
N VAL A 336 -15.02 16.36 -7.38
CA VAL A 336 -16.23 15.98 -8.12
C VAL A 336 -17.33 15.42 -7.22
N THR A 337 -16.97 14.69 -6.16
CA THR A 337 -17.92 14.08 -5.22
C THR A 337 -17.81 14.75 -3.86
N ARG A 338 -18.94 15.28 -3.36
CA ARG A 338 -19.03 15.84 -1.99
C ARG A 338 -18.87 14.76 -0.92
N ASP A 339 -19.13 13.50 -1.26
CA ASP A 339 -19.03 12.37 -0.35
C ASP A 339 -17.63 11.77 -0.32
N ASN A 340 -16.93 12.10 0.75
CA ASN A 340 -15.63 11.50 1.03
C ASN A 340 -15.84 10.12 1.68
N PHE A 341 -15.39 9.05 0.99
CA PHE A 341 -15.43 7.66 1.50
C PHE A 341 -15.03 7.53 2.98
N LEU A 342 -13.99 8.26 3.40
CA LEU A 342 -13.54 8.20 4.80
C LEU A 342 -14.52 8.85 5.75
N THR A 343 -15.12 9.98 5.39
CA THR A 343 -16.07 10.68 6.25
C THR A 343 -17.28 9.80 6.52
N SER A 344 -17.89 9.24 5.47
CA SER A 344 -19.06 8.35 5.61
C SER A 344 -18.71 7.07 6.39
N THR A 345 -17.58 6.42 6.07
CA THR A 345 -17.14 5.19 6.77
C THR A 345 -16.87 5.45 8.27
N LEU A 346 -16.19 6.53 8.59
CA LEU A 346 -15.88 6.88 9.99
C LEU A 346 -17.10 7.41 10.75
N GLN A 347 -18.07 8.02 10.07
CA GLN A 347 -19.34 8.44 10.64
C GLN A 347 -20.12 7.24 11.15
N VAL A 348 -20.24 6.17 10.33
CA VAL A 348 -20.82 4.89 10.74
C VAL A 348 -20.07 4.32 11.94
N PHE A 349 -18.73 4.30 11.88
CA PHE A 349 -17.89 3.81 12.97
C PHE A 349 -18.13 4.53 14.30
N PHE A 350 -18.15 5.87 14.28
CA PHE A 350 -18.40 6.66 15.49
C PHE A 350 -19.84 6.51 15.99
N SER A 351 -20.82 6.36 15.12
CA SER A 351 -22.20 6.05 15.49
C SER A 351 -22.27 4.73 16.25
N ILE A 352 -21.69 3.66 15.72
CA ILE A 352 -21.61 2.34 16.38
C ILE A 352 -20.94 2.45 17.76
N LEU A 353 -19.77 3.10 17.84
CA LEU A 353 -19.02 3.21 19.10
C LEU A 353 -19.61 4.19 20.10
N SER A 354 -20.61 4.96 19.72
CA SER A 354 -21.41 5.82 20.61
C SER A 354 -22.58 5.08 21.25
N GLY A 355 -22.86 3.84 20.85
CA GLY A 355 -23.96 3.03 21.39
C GLY A 355 -23.82 2.75 22.89
N ALA A 356 -24.96 2.60 23.57
CA ALA A 356 -25.00 2.39 25.02
C ALA A 356 -24.36 1.09 25.50
N ASP A 357 -24.33 0.07 24.64
CA ASP A 357 -23.81 -1.27 24.93
C ASP A 357 -22.31 -1.40 24.73
N VAL A 358 -21.65 -0.33 24.21
CA VAL A 358 -20.21 -0.31 23.97
C VAL A 358 -19.43 -0.16 25.27
N GLU A 359 -18.33 -0.93 25.39
CA GLU A 359 -17.43 -0.84 26.55
C GLU A 359 -16.97 0.61 26.77
N ARG A 360 -17.12 1.11 28.00
CA ARG A 360 -16.83 2.51 28.34
C ARG A 360 -15.43 2.99 27.93
N SER A 361 -14.42 2.11 28.02
CA SER A 361 -13.04 2.45 27.63
C SER A 361 -12.91 2.64 26.12
N LEU A 362 -13.62 1.83 25.35
CA LEU A 362 -13.65 1.92 23.89
C LEU A 362 -14.41 3.19 23.44
N HIS A 363 -15.56 3.45 24.06
CA HIS A 363 -16.33 4.68 23.82
C HIS A 363 -15.50 5.94 24.05
N GLN A 364 -14.75 6.01 25.16
CA GLN A 364 -13.88 7.17 25.45
C GLN A 364 -12.77 7.35 24.41
N ARG A 365 -12.13 6.26 23.98
CA ARG A 365 -11.10 6.30 22.94
C ARG A 365 -11.67 6.75 21.60
N ALA A 366 -12.83 6.24 21.23
CA ALA A 366 -13.55 6.64 20.01
C ALA A 366 -13.89 8.14 20.01
N ALA A 367 -14.37 8.66 21.13
CA ALA A 367 -14.67 10.10 21.29
C ALA A 367 -13.44 10.98 21.13
N MET A 368 -12.30 10.58 21.73
CA MET A 368 -11.03 11.29 21.57
C MET A 368 -10.52 11.23 20.12
N PHE A 369 -10.65 10.08 19.48
CA PHE A 369 -10.26 9.91 18.08
C PHE A 369 -11.12 10.74 17.14
N LYS A 370 -12.46 10.72 17.32
CA LYS A 370 -13.40 11.59 16.60
C LYS A 370 -12.99 13.06 16.71
N GLN A 371 -12.76 13.54 17.95
CA GLN A 371 -12.36 14.93 18.21
C GLN A 371 -11.03 15.27 17.51
N HIS A 372 -10.07 14.35 17.49
CA HIS A 372 -8.79 14.55 16.80
C HIS A 372 -8.99 14.74 15.30
N LEU A 373 -9.77 13.87 14.64
CA LEU A 373 -10.03 13.93 13.21
C LEU A 373 -10.84 15.18 12.82
N THR A 374 -11.87 15.53 13.59
CA THR A 374 -12.62 16.78 13.40
C THR A 374 -11.68 17.98 13.43
N ARG A 375 -10.73 18.02 14.37
CA ARG A 375 -9.76 19.12 14.46
C ARG A 375 -8.75 19.14 13.30
N LYS A 376 -8.26 17.93 12.89
CA LYS A 376 -7.26 17.79 11.84
C LYS A 376 -7.82 18.08 10.45
N PHE A 377 -8.94 17.44 10.10
CA PHE A 377 -9.50 17.47 8.74
C PHE A 377 -10.67 18.47 8.60
N ARG A 378 -11.23 18.94 9.70
CA ARG A 378 -12.43 19.76 9.77
C ARG A 378 -13.68 19.06 9.24
N TRP A 379 -13.70 17.72 9.35
CA TRP A 379 -14.87 16.92 9.01
C TRP A 379 -15.92 16.99 10.10
N ASP A 380 -17.18 17.08 9.68
CA ASP A 380 -18.31 16.99 10.57
C ASP A 380 -18.87 15.55 10.53
N PHE A 381 -18.68 14.82 11.63
CA PHE A 381 -19.19 13.45 11.77
C PHE A 381 -20.57 13.39 12.43
N ASP A 382 -21.18 14.53 12.78
CA ASP A 382 -22.49 14.64 13.37
C ASP A 382 -23.53 15.15 12.35
N ALA A 383 -23.10 15.66 11.20
CA ALA A 383 -23.99 16.02 10.10
C ALA A 383 -24.71 14.78 9.54
N GLU A 384 -25.98 14.89 9.27
CA GLU A 384 -26.69 13.83 8.53
C GLU A 384 -26.11 13.72 7.13
N PRO A 385 -25.89 12.47 6.60
CA PRO A 385 -25.47 12.27 5.23
C PRO A 385 -26.47 12.97 4.28
N GLU A 386 -25.95 13.70 3.28
CA GLU A 386 -26.82 14.41 2.32
C GLU A 386 -27.78 13.46 1.60
N ASP A 387 -27.42 12.18 1.44
CA ASP A 387 -28.28 11.14 0.87
C ASP A 387 -29.50 10.78 1.75
N CYS A 388 -29.47 11.13 3.04
CA CYS A 388 -30.58 10.96 3.97
C CYS A 388 -31.44 12.22 4.13
N ALA A 389 -31.00 13.34 3.55
CA ALA A 389 -31.75 14.57 3.56
C ALA A 389 -32.99 14.41 2.67
N PRO A 390 -34.21 14.73 3.16
CA PRO A 390 -35.39 14.64 2.34
C PRO A 390 -35.28 15.55 1.12
N VAL A 391 -35.39 14.97 -0.08
CA VAL A 391 -35.40 15.75 -1.30
C VAL A 391 -36.66 16.61 -1.32
N LEU A 392 -36.48 17.91 -1.25
CA LEU A 392 -37.57 18.86 -1.38
C LEU A 392 -37.87 19.08 -2.85
N VAL A 393 -38.97 18.52 -3.34
CA VAL A 393 -39.43 18.77 -4.70
C VAL A 393 -40.22 20.06 -4.72
N VAL A 394 -39.68 21.10 -5.36
CA VAL A 394 -40.40 22.36 -5.60
C VAL A 394 -41.28 22.18 -6.83
N LEU A 395 -42.59 22.12 -6.62
CA LEU A 395 -43.57 22.09 -7.71
C LEU A 395 -43.65 23.45 -8.41
N PRO A 396 -44.09 23.49 -9.68
CA PRO A 396 -44.22 24.74 -10.45
C PRO A 396 -45.00 25.85 -9.77
N ASP A 397 -45.89 25.46 -8.85
CA ASP A 397 -46.74 26.40 -8.06
C ASP A 397 -46.05 26.87 -6.76
N GLY A 398 -44.79 26.57 -6.55
CA GLY A 398 -44.01 27.00 -5.37
C GLY A 398 -44.30 26.20 -4.09
N VAL A 399 -45.07 25.11 -4.17
CA VAL A 399 -45.30 24.19 -3.03
C VAL A 399 -44.14 23.23 -2.87
N VAL A 400 -43.59 23.16 -1.68
CA VAL A 400 -42.50 22.25 -1.33
C VAL A 400 -43.10 21.01 -0.62
N LEU A 401 -42.95 19.83 -1.22
CA LEU A 401 -43.38 18.57 -0.61
C LEU A 401 -42.12 17.73 -0.25
N PRO A 402 -42.11 17.10 0.94
CA PRO A 402 -41.09 16.12 1.26
C PRO A 402 -41.27 14.84 0.42
N ASP A 403 -40.16 14.20 0.04
CA ASP A 403 -40.16 12.96 -0.75
C ASP A 403 -41.02 11.88 -0.07
N GLY A 404 -41.95 11.28 -0.82
CA GLY A 404 -42.83 10.19 -0.32
C GLY A 404 -44.29 10.56 -0.14
N VAL A 405 -44.72 11.81 -0.35
CA VAL A 405 -46.15 12.17 -0.36
C VAL A 405 -46.71 11.95 -1.77
N VAL A 406 -47.41 10.83 -1.97
CA VAL A 406 -48.22 10.57 -3.17
C VAL A 406 -49.52 11.34 -3.01
N LEU A 407 -49.71 12.38 -3.84
CA LEU A 407 -51.04 13.02 -3.96
C LEU A 407 -51.97 12.05 -4.71
N GLY A 408 -52.90 11.44 -3.97
CA GLY A 408 -53.93 10.57 -4.52
C GLY A 408 -54.97 11.33 -5.34
#